data_4ba4e8b688cdbc946cadaeaf474881cb
#
_entry.id   4ba4e8b688cdbc946cadaeaf474881cb
#
_cell.length_a   1.000
_cell.length_b   1.000
_cell.length_c   1.000
_cell.angle_alpha   90.00
_cell.angle_beta   90.00
_cell.angle_gamma   90.00
#
_symmetry.space_group_name_H-M   'P 1'
#
loop_
_entity.id
_entity.type
_entity.pdbx_description
1 polymer ?
#
loop_
_entity_poly.entity_id
_entity_poly.type
_entity_poly.pdbx_seq_one_letter_code
_entity_poly.pdbx_strand_id
1 'polypeptide(L)'
;MSNFLEQLVNDKTANDTQWREQMQAERDNTSAMQTAGINEITSNPEAYGLYLDLQGNNPTYSAGNLALVMLLKPEATVIGTRERWKLAGRSILDSEVKNSVKIFARSPTGKGYLLADAYDVTQTAGRPIKQITLEDGSKAMEEATKRLLNFSAAPLAINKEMEMPAYYDDERMELNINPNYPDH
;
A
#
# COMPACT_ATOMS: atom_id res chain seq x y z
N MET A 1 25.68 -48.32 9.61
CA MET A 1 25.84 -46.83 9.52
C MET A 1 25.25 -46.25 8.24
N SER A 2 25.32 -46.92 7.09
CA SER A 2 24.71 -46.47 5.83
C SER A 2 23.22 -46.18 5.93
N ASN A 3 22.44 -47.08 6.50
CA ASN A 3 20.97 -47.00 6.61
C ASN A 3 20.47 -45.76 7.42
N PHE A 4 21.20 -45.35 8.45
CA PHE A 4 20.83 -44.20 9.27
C PHE A 4 20.99 -42.86 8.53
N LEU A 5 22.10 -42.71 7.78
CA LEU A 5 22.33 -41.50 6.98
C LEU A 5 21.36 -41.40 5.81
N GLU A 6 21.04 -42.50 5.15
CA GLU A 6 20.04 -42.56 4.10
C GLU A 6 18.65 -42.15 4.62
N GLN A 7 18.29 -42.60 5.81
CA GLN A 7 17.03 -42.28 6.47
C GLN A 7 16.96 -40.77 6.80
N LEU A 8 18.04 -40.19 7.38
CA LEU A 8 18.12 -38.78 7.65
C LEU A 8 18.01 -37.89 6.38
N VAL A 9 18.64 -38.30 5.28
CA VAL A 9 18.56 -37.61 3.99
C VAL A 9 17.14 -37.67 3.44
N ASN A 10 16.51 -38.81 3.50
CA ASN A 10 15.14 -39.02 3.04
C ASN A 10 14.14 -38.17 3.85
N ASP A 11 14.25 -38.19 5.18
CA ASP A 11 13.40 -37.39 6.07
C ASP A 11 13.59 -35.90 5.81
N LYS A 12 14.83 -35.44 5.65
CA LYS A 12 15.10 -34.05 5.29
C LYS A 12 14.50 -33.67 3.93
N THR A 13 14.65 -34.53 2.94
CA THR A 13 14.12 -34.27 1.58
C THR A 13 12.59 -34.21 1.60
N ALA A 14 11.94 -35.10 2.35
CA ALA A 14 10.48 -35.08 2.51
C ALA A 14 10.01 -33.79 3.20
N ASN A 15 10.66 -33.37 4.29
CA ASN A 15 10.37 -32.13 5.00
C ASN A 15 10.58 -30.89 4.11
N ASP A 16 11.67 -30.85 3.35
CA ASP A 16 11.96 -29.75 2.41
C ASP A 16 10.90 -29.67 1.28
N THR A 17 10.44 -30.82 0.80
CA THR A 17 9.37 -30.90 -0.21
C THR A 17 8.05 -30.40 0.35
N GLN A 18 7.64 -30.90 1.51
CA GLN A 18 6.43 -30.48 2.18
C GLN A 18 6.44 -28.97 2.49
N TRP A 19 7.57 -28.44 2.95
CA TRP A 19 7.73 -27.02 3.19
C TRP A 19 7.56 -26.18 1.91
N ARG A 20 8.17 -26.62 0.78
CA ARG A 20 8.02 -25.94 -0.50
C ARG A 20 6.58 -25.93 -0.99
N GLU A 21 5.89 -27.05 -0.87
CA GLU A 21 4.48 -27.17 -1.24
C GLU A 21 3.59 -26.23 -0.41
N GLN A 22 3.83 -26.16 0.91
CA GLN A 22 3.11 -25.26 1.81
C GLN A 22 3.36 -23.78 1.43
N MET A 23 4.62 -23.41 1.19
CA MET A 23 4.97 -22.05 0.77
C MET A 23 4.36 -21.68 -0.58
N GLN A 24 4.31 -22.62 -1.52
CA GLN A 24 3.69 -22.40 -2.82
C GLN A 24 2.16 -22.22 -2.67
N ALA A 25 1.51 -23.08 -1.90
CA ALA A 25 0.08 -22.99 -1.62
C ALA A 25 -0.29 -21.67 -0.93
N GLU A 26 0.50 -21.21 0.04
CA GLU A 26 0.29 -19.92 0.71
C GLU A 26 0.43 -18.75 -0.29
N ARG A 27 1.42 -18.83 -1.19
CA ARG A 27 1.65 -17.83 -2.23
C ARG A 27 0.50 -17.77 -3.23
N ASP A 28 0.02 -18.93 -3.67
CA ASP A 28 -1.09 -19.03 -4.63
C ASP A 28 -2.38 -18.50 -4.02
N ASN A 29 -2.65 -18.84 -2.76
CA ASN A 29 -3.78 -18.30 -2.00
C ASN A 29 -3.69 -16.77 -1.85
N THR A 30 -2.52 -16.25 -1.50
CA THR A 30 -2.29 -14.80 -1.39
C THR A 30 -2.51 -14.09 -2.73
N SER A 31 -2.06 -14.70 -3.84
CA SER A 31 -2.29 -14.17 -5.18
C SER A 31 -3.76 -14.17 -5.58
N ALA A 32 -4.49 -15.22 -5.23
CA ALA A 32 -5.94 -15.29 -5.47
C ALA A 32 -6.70 -14.21 -4.67
N MET A 33 -6.34 -14.03 -3.39
CA MET A 33 -6.91 -12.97 -2.56
C MET A 33 -6.56 -11.56 -3.08
N GLN A 34 -5.34 -11.36 -3.59
CA GLN A 34 -4.96 -10.10 -4.23
C GLN A 34 -5.85 -9.79 -5.43
N THR A 35 -6.11 -10.79 -6.28
CA THR A 35 -7.00 -10.66 -7.43
C THR A 35 -8.44 -10.35 -7.00
N ALA A 36 -8.94 -11.02 -5.97
CA ALA A 36 -10.27 -10.75 -5.41
C ALA A 36 -10.37 -9.31 -4.88
N GLY A 37 -9.37 -8.83 -4.14
CA GLY A 37 -9.33 -7.46 -3.64
C GLY A 37 -9.27 -6.41 -4.76
N ILE A 38 -8.51 -6.67 -5.83
CA ILE A 38 -8.48 -5.79 -7.01
C ILE A 38 -9.85 -5.74 -7.68
N ASN A 39 -10.52 -6.89 -7.84
CA ASN A 39 -11.85 -6.94 -8.43
C ASN A 39 -12.88 -6.17 -7.60
N GLU A 40 -12.83 -6.28 -6.27
CA GLU A 40 -13.69 -5.50 -5.38
C GLU A 40 -13.49 -4.00 -5.56
N ILE A 41 -12.25 -3.53 -5.52
CA ILE A 41 -11.91 -2.12 -5.70
C ILE A 41 -12.38 -1.58 -7.06
N THR A 42 -12.24 -2.38 -8.13
CA THR A 42 -12.56 -1.93 -9.50
C THR A 42 -14.05 -2.01 -9.84
N SER A 43 -14.82 -2.81 -9.12
CA SER A 43 -16.25 -2.99 -9.36
C SER A 43 -17.16 -2.21 -8.40
N ASN A 44 -16.61 -1.72 -7.27
CA ASN A 44 -17.35 -1.06 -6.21
C ASN A 44 -16.80 0.37 -5.96
N PRO A 45 -17.55 1.44 -6.32
CA PRO A 45 -17.08 2.82 -6.13
C PRO A 45 -16.77 3.19 -4.68
N GLU A 46 -17.50 2.63 -3.70
CA GLU A 46 -17.26 2.86 -2.27
C GLU A 46 -15.93 2.20 -1.84
N ALA A 47 -15.68 0.96 -2.26
CA ALA A 47 -14.41 0.29 -2.03
C ALA A 47 -13.25 1.03 -2.71
N TYR A 48 -13.48 1.63 -3.88
CA TYR A 48 -12.47 2.45 -4.54
C TYR A 48 -12.12 3.71 -3.74
N GLY A 49 -13.11 4.39 -3.14
CA GLY A 49 -12.88 5.53 -2.24
C GLY A 49 -12.00 5.14 -1.04
N LEU A 50 -12.35 4.06 -0.35
CA LEU A 50 -11.56 3.54 0.79
C LEU A 50 -10.13 3.14 0.37
N TYR A 51 -9.98 2.57 -0.83
CA TYR A 51 -8.66 2.28 -1.39
C TYR A 51 -7.82 3.53 -1.59
N LEU A 52 -8.39 4.62 -2.09
CA LEU A 52 -7.66 5.88 -2.28
C LEU A 52 -7.18 6.45 -0.95
N ASP A 53 -7.99 6.39 0.11
CA ASP A 53 -7.60 6.81 1.45
C ASP A 53 -6.45 5.95 2.00
N LEU A 54 -6.55 4.62 1.85
CA LEU A 54 -5.49 3.71 2.26
C LEU A 54 -4.21 3.94 1.44
N GLN A 55 -4.32 4.18 0.13
CA GLN A 55 -3.17 4.47 -0.74
C GLN A 55 -2.50 5.79 -0.38
N GLY A 56 -3.28 6.83 -0.06
CA GLY A 56 -2.78 8.13 0.39
C GLY A 56 -1.92 8.01 1.65
N ASN A 57 -2.35 7.19 2.61
CA ASN A 57 -1.60 6.92 3.84
C ASN A 57 -0.40 5.98 3.63
N ASN A 58 -0.35 5.23 2.52
CA ASN A 58 0.64 4.18 2.25
C ASN A 58 1.25 4.28 0.84
N PRO A 59 1.80 5.44 0.42
CA PRO A 59 2.17 5.71 -0.98
C PRO A 59 3.30 4.84 -1.52
N THR A 60 4.04 4.15 -0.64
CA THR A 60 5.17 3.29 -1.04
C THR A 60 4.77 1.84 -1.31
N TYR A 61 3.52 1.46 -1.02
CA TYR A 61 3.00 0.12 -1.28
C TYR A 61 2.36 0.04 -2.67
N SER A 62 2.45 -1.14 -3.28
CA SER A 62 1.78 -1.39 -4.56
C SER A 62 0.25 -1.50 -4.38
N ALA A 63 -0.51 -1.13 -5.40
CA ALA A 63 -1.95 -1.27 -5.41
C ALA A 63 -2.41 -2.70 -5.06
N GLY A 64 -1.73 -3.73 -5.59
CA GLY A 64 -2.05 -5.12 -5.28
C GLY A 64 -1.86 -5.49 -3.80
N ASN A 65 -0.83 -4.95 -3.13
CA ASN A 65 -0.65 -5.17 -1.70
C ASN A 65 -1.72 -4.45 -0.87
N LEU A 66 -2.12 -3.26 -1.28
CA LEU A 66 -3.21 -2.54 -0.59
C LEU A 66 -4.56 -3.19 -0.83
N ALA A 67 -4.80 -3.78 -2.00
CA ALA A 67 -5.98 -4.59 -2.27
C ALA A 67 -6.07 -5.80 -1.33
N LEU A 68 -4.95 -6.49 -1.06
CA LEU A 68 -4.87 -7.55 -0.06
C LEU A 68 -5.22 -7.04 1.34
N VAL A 69 -4.66 -5.90 1.73
CA VAL A 69 -4.92 -5.29 3.04
C VAL A 69 -6.40 -4.94 3.17
N MET A 70 -6.99 -4.26 2.18
CA MET A 70 -8.41 -3.92 2.20
C MET A 70 -9.33 -5.13 2.31
N LEU A 71 -9.02 -6.20 1.58
CA LEU A 71 -9.82 -7.42 1.61
C LEU A 71 -9.80 -8.10 2.98
N LEU A 72 -8.63 -8.12 3.65
CA LEU A 72 -8.41 -8.87 4.88
C LEU A 72 -8.55 -8.02 6.14
N LYS A 73 -8.37 -6.71 6.01
CA LYS A 73 -8.38 -5.75 7.11
C LYS A 73 -8.88 -4.37 6.62
N PRO A 74 -10.18 -4.26 6.29
CA PRO A 74 -10.75 -3.05 5.66
C PRO A 74 -10.63 -1.79 6.52
N GLU A 75 -10.47 -1.95 7.84
CA GLU A 75 -10.26 -0.85 8.80
C GLU A 75 -8.81 -0.37 8.88
N ALA A 76 -7.87 -0.98 8.15
CA ALA A 76 -6.46 -0.60 8.20
C ALA A 76 -6.24 0.83 7.67
N THR A 77 -5.33 1.55 8.31
CA THR A 77 -5.01 2.94 7.95
C THR A 77 -3.57 3.13 7.51
N VAL A 78 -2.61 2.74 8.35
CA VAL A 78 -1.17 2.82 8.06
C VAL A 78 -0.56 1.45 8.28
N ILE A 79 0.02 0.88 7.24
CA ILE A 79 0.59 -0.47 7.29
C ILE A 79 2.12 -0.46 7.26
N GLY A 80 2.71 -1.48 7.83
CA GLY A 80 4.15 -1.68 7.81
C GLY A 80 4.56 -3.10 8.14
N THR A 81 5.69 -3.52 7.59
CA THR A 81 6.35 -4.74 8.06
C THR A 81 6.94 -4.53 9.44
N ARG A 82 7.34 -5.62 10.11
CA ARG A 82 7.99 -5.55 11.42
C ARG A 82 9.20 -4.63 11.41
N GLU A 83 10.01 -4.67 10.36
CA GLU A 83 11.20 -3.84 10.18
C GLU A 83 10.83 -2.36 10.05
N ARG A 84 9.79 -2.06 9.27
CA ARG A 84 9.29 -0.68 9.10
C ARG A 84 8.78 -0.11 10.43
N TRP A 85 8.02 -0.91 11.19
CA TRP A 85 7.55 -0.50 12.52
C TRP A 85 8.70 -0.28 13.50
N LYS A 86 9.70 -1.15 13.49
CA LYS A 86 10.91 -0.99 14.31
C LYS A 86 11.64 0.31 13.97
N LEU A 87 11.81 0.64 12.70
CA LEU A 87 12.40 1.91 12.26
C LEU A 87 11.57 3.13 12.69
N ALA A 88 10.25 3.01 12.73
CA ALA A 88 9.35 4.04 13.24
C ALA A 88 9.33 4.13 14.78
N GLY A 89 10.10 3.32 15.49
CA GLY A 89 10.12 3.27 16.96
C GLY A 89 8.87 2.62 17.55
N ARG A 90 8.30 1.65 16.84
CA ARG A 90 7.11 0.88 17.25
C ARG A 90 7.39 -0.61 17.23
N SER A 91 6.67 -1.36 18.06
CA SER A 91 6.71 -2.82 18.12
C SER A 91 5.32 -3.40 17.89
N ILE A 92 5.27 -4.59 17.30
CA ILE A 92 4.03 -5.35 17.15
C ILE A 92 3.58 -5.82 18.54
N LEU A 93 2.30 -5.69 18.83
CA LEU A 93 1.70 -6.21 20.06
C LEU A 93 1.76 -7.76 20.05
N ASP A 94 2.08 -8.37 21.17
CA ASP A 94 2.23 -9.84 21.26
C ASP A 94 0.93 -10.57 20.87
N SER A 95 -0.22 -10.00 21.20
CA SER A 95 -1.55 -10.51 20.80
C SER A 95 -1.77 -10.48 19.30
N GLU A 96 -1.06 -9.60 18.57
CA GLU A 96 -1.25 -9.33 17.15
C GLU A 96 -0.24 -10.04 16.24
N VAL A 97 0.77 -10.67 16.80
CA VAL A 97 1.84 -11.33 16.01
C VAL A 97 1.30 -12.31 14.96
N LYS A 98 0.19 -13.01 15.26
CA LYS A 98 -0.45 -13.97 14.36
C LYS A 98 -1.51 -13.36 13.44
N ASN A 99 -1.85 -12.10 13.62
CA ASN A 99 -2.91 -11.38 12.91
C ASN A 99 -2.35 -10.49 11.77
N SER A 100 -1.25 -10.90 11.18
CA SER A 100 -0.63 -10.21 10.04
C SER A 100 -1.42 -10.41 8.76
N VAL A 101 -1.31 -9.44 7.85
CA VAL A 101 -1.69 -9.60 6.45
C VAL A 101 -0.44 -9.98 5.65
N LYS A 102 -0.51 -11.06 4.87
CA LYS A 102 0.57 -11.42 3.96
C LYS A 102 0.57 -10.50 2.75
N ILE A 103 1.72 -9.93 2.45
CA ILE A 103 1.94 -9.06 1.28
C ILE A 103 3.14 -9.55 0.46
N PHE A 104 3.21 -9.16 -0.81
CA PHE A 104 4.36 -9.43 -1.64
C PHE A 104 5.44 -8.37 -1.43
N ALA A 105 6.59 -8.77 -0.92
CA ALA A 105 7.76 -7.92 -0.73
C ALA A 105 8.89 -8.34 -1.67
N ARG A 106 9.72 -7.39 -2.10
CA ARG A 106 10.90 -7.72 -2.90
C ARG A 106 11.86 -8.61 -2.13
N SER A 107 12.35 -9.65 -2.79
CA SER A 107 13.40 -10.49 -2.21
C SER A 107 14.66 -9.66 -1.92
N PRO A 108 15.34 -9.88 -0.78
CA PRO A 108 16.63 -9.25 -0.48
C PRO A 108 17.71 -9.52 -1.55
N THR A 109 17.58 -10.62 -2.27
CA THR A 109 18.48 -10.97 -3.38
C THR A 109 18.20 -10.22 -4.68
N GLY A 110 17.13 -9.38 -4.69
CA GLY A 110 16.68 -8.64 -5.87
C GLY A 110 15.95 -9.49 -6.92
N LYS A 111 15.83 -10.79 -6.71
CA LYS A 111 15.15 -11.72 -7.63
C LYS A 111 13.79 -12.15 -7.08
N GLY A 112 12.73 -11.70 -7.74
CA GLY A 112 11.35 -12.08 -7.42
C GLY A 112 10.80 -11.43 -6.14
N TYR A 113 9.68 -11.99 -5.66
CA TYR A 113 8.96 -11.54 -4.49
C TYR A 113 8.83 -12.67 -3.48
N LEU A 114 8.85 -12.31 -2.20
CA LEU A 114 8.59 -13.18 -1.06
C LEU A 114 7.33 -12.70 -0.35
N LEU A 115 6.67 -13.60 0.38
CA LEU A 115 5.61 -13.19 1.30
C LEU A 115 6.24 -12.59 2.56
N ALA A 116 5.71 -11.46 2.99
CA ALA A 116 6.10 -10.76 4.22
C ALA A 116 4.86 -10.44 5.05
N ASP A 117 5.02 -10.42 6.36
CA ASP A 117 3.98 -10.03 7.30
C ASP A 117 3.88 -8.51 7.37
N ALA A 118 2.69 -7.98 7.11
CA ALA A 118 2.34 -6.58 7.33
C ALA A 118 1.31 -6.44 8.45
N TYR A 119 1.42 -5.36 9.20
CA TYR A 119 0.58 -5.04 10.35
C TYR A 119 0.08 -3.61 10.23
N ASP A 120 -1.16 -3.36 10.60
CA ASP A 120 -1.68 -2.01 10.72
C ASP A 120 -1.13 -1.32 11.98
N VAL A 121 -1.16 0.00 12.01
CA VAL A 121 -0.71 0.82 13.14
C VAL A 121 -1.41 0.45 14.45
N THR A 122 -2.69 0.07 14.40
CA THR A 122 -3.48 -0.35 15.56
C THR A 122 -2.96 -1.64 16.20
N GLN A 123 -2.23 -2.46 15.45
CA GLN A 123 -1.59 -3.69 15.91
C GLN A 123 -0.21 -3.44 16.53
N THR A 124 0.16 -2.17 16.73
CA THR A 124 1.50 -1.79 17.19
C THR A 124 1.44 -0.81 18.36
N ALA A 125 2.47 -0.81 19.20
CA ALA A 125 2.67 0.16 20.27
C ALA A 125 4.03 0.86 20.11
N GLY A 126 4.13 2.11 20.57
CA GLY A 126 5.36 2.88 20.53
C GLY A 126 5.14 4.35 20.21
N ARG A 127 6.07 4.97 19.50
CA ARG A 127 6.02 6.40 19.17
C ARG A 127 4.79 6.74 18.32
N PRO A 128 4.16 7.91 18.52
CA PRO A 128 3.11 8.38 17.61
C PRO A 128 3.63 8.48 16.18
N ILE A 129 2.77 8.12 15.21
CA ILE A 129 3.10 8.34 13.81
C ILE A 129 2.91 9.82 13.52
N LYS A 130 3.92 10.44 12.90
CA LYS A 130 3.76 11.79 12.36
C LYS A 130 2.81 11.71 11.16
N GLN A 131 1.61 12.21 11.32
CA GLN A 131 0.75 12.56 10.20
C GLN A 131 1.23 13.91 9.66
N ILE A 132 1.47 13.94 8.36
CA ILE A 132 1.70 15.21 7.65
C ILE A 132 0.31 15.71 7.27
N THR A 133 -0.25 16.60 8.06
CA THR A 133 -1.43 17.38 7.67
C THR A 133 -0.94 18.62 6.93
N LEU A 134 -1.38 18.78 5.69
CA LEU A 134 -1.24 20.04 4.97
C LEU A 134 -2.43 20.90 5.37
N GLU A 135 -2.19 21.92 6.19
CA GLU A 135 -3.19 22.92 6.52
C GLU A 135 -3.35 23.91 5.36
N ASP A 136 -4.61 24.22 5.00
CA ASP A 136 -4.90 25.21 3.97
C ASP A 136 -4.23 26.56 4.28
N GLY A 137 -3.65 27.19 3.24
CA GLY A 137 -2.90 28.44 3.36
C GLY A 137 -1.56 28.30 4.08
N SER A 138 -1.13 27.08 4.43
CA SER A 138 0.20 26.88 5.00
C SER A 138 1.28 27.03 3.93
N LYS A 139 2.48 27.49 4.34
CA LYS A 139 3.64 27.54 3.43
C LYS A 139 3.97 26.18 2.82
N ALA A 140 3.70 25.09 3.52
CA ALA A 140 3.92 23.73 3.05
C ALA A 140 2.94 23.39 1.91
N MET A 141 1.67 23.79 2.03
CA MET A 141 0.67 23.65 0.97
C MET A 141 1.02 24.48 -0.26
N GLU A 142 1.40 25.76 -0.07
CA GLU A 142 1.84 26.61 -1.17
C GLU A 142 3.04 26.02 -1.92
N GLU A 143 4.02 25.47 -1.20
CA GLU A 143 5.19 24.87 -1.81
C GLU A 143 4.86 23.54 -2.52
N ALA A 144 3.97 22.73 -1.96
CA ALA A 144 3.47 21.52 -2.62
C ALA A 144 2.72 21.85 -3.89
N THR A 145 1.83 22.85 -3.86
CA THR A 145 1.09 23.35 -5.03
C THR A 145 2.04 23.85 -6.11
N LYS A 146 3.02 24.67 -5.76
CA LYS A 146 4.04 25.14 -6.73
C LYS A 146 4.79 23.99 -7.40
N ARG A 147 5.15 22.97 -6.63
CA ARG A 147 5.83 21.78 -7.18
C ARG A 147 4.94 21.01 -8.13
N LEU A 148 3.67 20.78 -7.76
CA LEU A 148 2.70 20.10 -8.62
C LEU A 148 2.49 20.87 -9.93
N LEU A 149 2.32 22.19 -9.87
CA LEU A 149 2.17 23.04 -11.04
C LEU A 149 3.39 23.00 -11.95
N ASN A 150 4.61 22.94 -11.38
CA ASN A 150 5.85 22.81 -12.16
C ASN A 150 6.01 21.43 -12.82
N PHE A 151 5.30 20.40 -12.38
CA PHE A 151 5.27 19.11 -13.05
C PHE A 151 4.27 19.04 -14.21
N SER A 152 3.34 19.99 -14.27
CA SER A 152 2.39 20.05 -15.38
C SER A 152 3.12 20.42 -16.67
N ALA A 153 3.02 19.54 -17.66
CA ALA A 153 3.50 19.85 -19.02
C ALA A 153 2.54 20.79 -19.77
N ALA A 154 1.30 20.95 -19.28
CA ALA A 154 0.30 21.81 -19.85
C ALA A 154 0.42 23.23 -19.29
N PRO A 155 0.27 24.28 -20.12
CA PRO A 155 0.12 25.64 -19.66
C PRO A 155 -1.06 25.79 -18.70
N LEU A 156 -0.96 26.74 -17.76
CA LEU A 156 -2.01 27.03 -16.81
C LEU A 156 -2.77 28.28 -17.26
N ALA A 157 -4.09 28.20 -17.27
CA ALA A 157 -4.99 29.32 -17.51
C ALA A 157 -5.91 29.50 -16.29
N ILE A 158 -6.23 30.78 -16.00
CA ILE A 158 -7.21 31.10 -14.95
C ILE A 158 -8.54 31.41 -15.61
N ASN A 159 -9.56 30.64 -15.25
CA ASN A 159 -10.93 30.84 -15.71
C ASN A 159 -11.86 30.91 -14.49
N LYS A 160 -12.26 32.15 -14.14
CA LYS A 160 -13.10 32.42 -12.95
C LYS A 160 -14.60 32.19 -13.18
N GLU A 161 -15.01 31.96 -14.43
CA GLU A 161 -16.42 31.84 -14.83
C GLU A 161 -16.88 30.38 -14.92
N MET A 162 -15.97 29.42 -14.75
CA MET A 162 -16.32 28.01 -14.82
C MET A 162 -16.96 27.53 -13.52
N GLU A 163 -17.88 26.56 -13.64
CA GLU A 163 -18.63 25.95 -12.53
C GLU A 163 -17.92 24.76 -11.87
N MET A 164 -16.62 24.58 -12.12
CA MET A 164 -15.80 23.50 -11.57
C MET A 164 -14.44 24.01 -11.11
N PRO A 165 -13.75 23.31 -10.19
CA PRO A 165 -12.46 23.78 -9.66
C PRO A 165 -11.36 23.83 -10.70
N ALA A 166 -11.29 22.82 -11.57
CA ALA A 166 -10.31 22.73 -12.65
C ALA A 166 -10.79 21.78 -13.76
N TYR A 167 -10.34 22.00 -14.98
CA TYR A 167 -10.48 21.04 -16.08
C TYR A 167 -9.31 21.18 -17.06
N TYR A 168 -9.01 20.10 -17.78
CA TYR A 168 -8.06 20.13 -18.88
C TYR A 168 -8.82 20.37 -20.18
N ASP A 169 -8.38 21.39 -20.92
CA ASP A 169 -8.88 21.73 -22.26
C ASP A 169 -8.00 21.00 -23.28
N ASP A 170 -8.54 20.00 -23.93
CA ASP A 170 -7.83 19.17 -24.91
C ASP A 170 -7.66 19.86 -26.27
N GLU A 171 -8.51 20.84 -26.60
CA GLU A 171 -8.37 21.64 -27.82
C GLU A 171 -7.22 22.66 -27.69
N ARG A 172 -7.12 23.32 -26.54
CA ARG A 172 -6.07 24.31 -26.22
C ARG A 172 -4.85 23.69 -25.58
N MET A 173 -4.94 22.44 -25.16
CA MET A 173 -3.90 21.72 -24.43
C MET A 173 -3.44 22.46 -23.16
N GLU A 174 -4.39 23.04 -22.43
CA GLU A 174 -4.13 23.84 -21.22
C GLU A 174 -4.96 23.36 -20.03
N LEU A 175 -4.44 23.57 -18.80
CA LEU A 175 -5.15 23.31 -17.56
C LEU A 175 -5.80 24.61 -17.07
N ASN A 176 -7.13 24.65 -17.07
CA ASN A 176 -7.92 25.76 -16.56
C ASN A 176 -8.20 25.58 -15.06
N ILE A 177 -7.99 26.62 -14.27
CA ILE A 177 -8.20 26.63 -12.81
C ILE A 177 -9.13 27.78 -12.46
N ASN A 178 -10.15 27.49 -11.63
CA ASN A 178 -11.00 28.51 -11.04
C ASN A 178 -10.56 28.79 -9.59
N PRO A 179 -9.86 29.91 -9.34
CA PRO A 179 -9.40 30.27 -8.00
C PRO A 179 -10.52 30.72 -7.05
N ASN A 180 -11.74 30.92 -7.57
CA ASN A 180 -12.91 31.32 -6.78
C ASN A 180 -13.82 30.14 -6.46
N TYR A 181 -13.46 28.90 -6.90
CA TYR A 181 -14.27 27.74 -6.55
C TYR A 181 -14.12 27.46 -5.06
N PRO A 182 -15.23 27.38 -4.30
CA PRO A 182 -15.13 27.16 -2.86
C PRO A 182 -14.54 25.78 -2.56
N ASP A 183 -13.53 25.76 -1.70
CA ASP A 183 -12.99 24.52 -1.14
C ASP A 183 -14.08 23.87 -0.26
N HIS A 184 -14.36 22.59 -0.54
CA HIS A 184 -15.27 21.78 0.28
C HIS A 184 -14.49 20.74 1.03
#